data_2fcb35055416d9bc1b94279214393ceb
#
_entry.id   2fcb35055416d9bc1b94279214393ceb
#
_cell.length_a   1.000
_cell.length_b   1.000
_cell.length_c   1.000
_cell.angle_alpha   90.00
_cell.angle_beta   90.00
_cell.angle_gamma   90.00
#
_symmetry.space_group_name_H-M   'P 1'
#
loop_
_entity.id
_entity.type
_entity.pdbx_description
1 polymer ?
#
loop_
_entity_poly.entity_id
_entity_poly.type
_entity_poly.pdbx_seq_one_letter_code
_entity_poly.pdbx_strand_id
1 'polypeptide(L)'
;MGLIGYLVYFNTIKSDDFINSPYNTRQDTFADRVVRGNIVSSDGEILAQTNVSEDGTEERSYPYSNIFAHVVGYDSNGKSGIESEANFQLLSSHEFFLNQIRNEFMGTKNTGDTVVSTLSADLQTTAYNALGDRRGAVVALEPSTGKILAMVSKPDFDPNTISSDWNTLINDETNSSLLNRATMGQYPPGSTFKIVTALSYFRSKGSFNGFSFDCQGNITKEGHTIQCYNGEVHGTEDFYSAFASSCNCAFAEIGTELGGAALLKTSEDLLFNRKLPLTSYRKSSFTLNGSSGIPLIMQTAIGQG
;
A
#
# COMPACT_ATOMS: atom_id res chain seq x y z
N MET A 1 -0.46 -32.04 -26.24
CA MET A 1 -0.28 -30.59 -26.45
C MET A 1 -0.88 -29.74 -25.34
N GLY A 2 -2.13 -29.95 -24.87
CA GLY A 2 -2.75 -29.14 -23.82
C GLY A 2 -2.03 -29.16 -22.46
N LEU A 3 -1.51 -30.32 -22.02
CA LEU A 3 -0.77 -30.42 -20.77
C LEU A 3 0.56 -29.65 -20.80
N ILE A 4 1.27 -29.70 -21.91
CA ILE A 4 2.55 -28.98 -22.10
C ILE A 4 2.27 -27.47 -22.09
N GLY A 5 1.24 -27.01 -22.80
CA GLY A 5 0.84 -25.61 -22.78
C GLY A 5 0.42 -25.12 -21.40
N TYR A 6 -0.30 -25.95 -20.64
CA TYR A 6 -0.66 -25.64 -19.26
C TYR A 6 0.56 -25.60 -18.32
N LEU A 7 1.51 -26.53 -18.46
CA LEU A 7 2.74 -26.52 -17.67
C LEU A 7 3.62 -25.30 -17.97
N VAL A 8 3.71 -24.88 -19.24
CA VAL A 8 4.41 -23.64 -19.60
C VAL A 8 3.70 -22.44 -19.00
N TYR A 9 2.38 -22.32 -19.17
CA TYR A 9 1.58 -21.25 -18.57
C TYR A 9 1.74 -21.22 -17.03
N PHE A 10 1.65 -22.39 -16.39
CA PHE A 10 1.81 -22.47 -14.93
C PHE A 10 3.21 -22.01 -14.50
N ASN A 11 4.27 -22.51 -15.15
CA ASN A 11 5.65 -22.16 -14.80
C ASN A 11 6.04 -20.72 -15.11
N THR A 12 5.42 -20.08 -16.12
CA THR A 12 5.78 -18.72 -16.53
C THR A 12 4.90 -17.62 -15.95
N ILE A 13 3.65 -17.95 -15.56
CA ILE A 13 2.68 -16.94 -15.15
C ILE A 13 2.12 -17.19 -13.74
N LYS A 14 2.02 -18.47 -13.32
CA LYS A 14 1.39 -18.84 -12.07
C LYS A 14 2.36 -19.32 -10.98
N SER A 15 3.58 -19.71 -11.33
CA SER A 15 4.54 -20.25 -10.37
C SER A 15 4.82 -19.27 -9.23
N ASP A 16 5.01 -18.00 -9.53
CA ASP A 16 5.34 -16.98 -8.54
C ASP A 16 4.20 -16.78 -7.53
N ASP A 17 2.94 -16.79 -7.97
CA ASP A 17 1.77 -16.71 -7.10
C ASP A 17 1.71 -17.90 -6.10
N PHE A 18 2.13 -19.10 -6.55
CA PHE A 18 2.12 -20.30 -5.71
C PHE A 18 3.37 -20.43 -4.84
N ILE A 19 4.55 -20.07 -5.39
CA ILE A 19 5.81 -20.11 -4.66
C ILE A 19 5.76 -19.12 -3.50
N ASN A 20 5.32 -17.89 -3.75
CA ASN A 20 5.27 -16.82 -2.74
C ASN A 20 3.97 -16.82 -1.92
N SER A 21 3.13 -17.85 -2.05
CA SER A 21 1.92 -17.97 -1.23
C SER A 21 2.28 -18.14 0.26
N PRO A 22 1.73 -17.31 1.17
CA PRO A 22 1.96 -17.45 2.61
C PRO A 22 1.44 -18.78 3.18
N TYR A 23 0.65 -19.54 2.40
CA TYR A 23 0.16 -20.88 2.75
C TYR A 23 1.03 -22.01 2.20
N ASN A 24 2.17 -21.71 1.54
CA ASN A 24 3.06 -22.72 0.97
C ASN A 24 4.03 -23.26 2.04
N THR A 25 3.53 -24.19 2.86
CA THR A 25 4.33 -24.83 3.93
C THR A 25 5.52 -25.66 3.42
N ARG A 26 5.61 -25.95 2.11
CA ARG A 26 6.80 -26.61 1.54
C ARG A 26 8.06 -25.78 1.67
N GLN A 27 7.93 -24.46 1.75
CA GLN A 27 9.08 -23.58 1.95
C GLN A 27 9.68 -23.73 3.36
N ASP A 28 8.88 -24.09 4.35
CA ASP A 28 9.37 -24.29 5.72
C ASP A 28 10.34 -25.49 5.81
N THR A 29 10.26 -26.45 4.88
CA THR A 29 11.26 -27.55 4.79
C THR A 29 12.65 -27.08 4.35
N PHE A 30 12.78 -25.91 3.74
CA PHE A 30 14.08 -25.29 3.41
C PHE A 30 14.67 -24.58 4.64
N ALA A 31 13.85 -24.12 5.59
CA ALA A 31 14.30 -23.49 6.83
C ALA A 31 15.19 -24.44 7.67
N ASP A 32 14.98 -25.76 7.54
CA ASP A 32 15.82 -26.77 8.22
C ASP A 32 17.26 -26.81 7.66
N ARG A 33 17.50 -26.30 6.46
CA ARG A 33 18.78 -26.39 5.73
C ARG A 33 19.46 -25.06 5.49
N VAL A 34 18.73 -23.96 5.65
CA VAL A 34 19.19 -22.61 5.30
C VAL A 34 18.88 -21.67 6.45
N VAL A 35 19.89 -20.95 6.94
CA VAL A 35 19.72 -19.81 7.83
C VAL A 35 19.05 -18.69 7.03
N ARG A 36 17.92 -18.18 7.47
CA ARG A 36 17.15 -17.14 6.76
C ARG A 36 17.99 -15.91 6.48
N GLY A 37 18.01 -15.48 5.21
CA GLY A 37 18.81 -14.36 4.71
C GLY A 37 18.38 -13.00 5.26
N ASN A 38 19.18 -11.97 5.01
CA ASN A 38 18.95 -10.62 5.49
C ASN A 38 17.98 -9.86 4.58
N ILE A 39 17.23 -8.92 5.17
CA ILE A 39 16.53 -7.86 4.46
C ILE A 39 17.26 -6.56 4.73
N VAL A 40 17.65 -5.85 3.66
CA VAL A 40 18.36 -4.59 3.78
C VAL A 40 17.62 -3.47 3.04
N SER A 41 17.82 -2.25 3.49
CA SER A 41 17.33 -1.04 2.83
C SER A 41 18.15 -0.72 1.58
N SER A 42 17.70 0.23 0.78
CA SER A 42 18.44 0.71 -0.41
C SER A 42 19.74 1.43 -0.06
N ASP A 43 19.85 1.95 1.14
CA ASP A 43 21.03 2.62 1.71
C ASP A 43 21.94 1.66 2.53
N GLY A 44 21.63 0.35 2.51
CA GLY A 44 22.49 -0.72 3.04
C GLY A 44 22.27 -1.05 4.51
N GLU A 45 21.27 -0.45 5.17
CA GLU A 45 20.94 -0.73 6.56
C GLU A 45 20.24 -2.09 6.70
N ILE A 46 20.56 -2.83 7.76
CA ILE A 46 19.94 -4.12 8.06
C ILE A 46 18.57 -3.90 8.68
N LEU A 47 17.52 -4.32 7.96
CA LEU A 47 16.13 -4.21 8.42
C LEU A 47 15.65 -5.48 9.13
N ALA A 48 16.16 -6.64 8.71
CA ALA A 48 15.95 -7.92 9.36
C ALA A 48 17.15 -8.83 9.13
N GLN A 49 17.59 -9.56 10.17
CA GLN A 49 18.67 -10.53 10.12
C GLN A 49 18.37 -11.72 11.02
N THR A 50 19.07 -12.84 10.79
CA THR A 50 19.03 -14.00 11.67
C THR A 50 20.34 -14.10 12.43
N ASN A 51 20.27 -14.03 13.75
CA ASN A 51 21.41 -14.28 14.63
C ASN A 51 21.47 -15.78 14.94
N VAL A 52 22.64 -16.36 14.80
CA VAL A 52 22.89 -17.78 15.13
C VAL A 52 23.78 -17.83 16.35
N SER A 53 23.28 -18.40 17.44
CA SER A 53 24.02 -18.57 18.69
C SER A 53 25.02 -19.73 18.58
N GLU A 54 25.95 -19.85 19.54
CA GLU A 54 26.97 -20.91 19.58
C GLU A 54 26.36 -22.34 19.65
N ASP A 55 25.18 -22.47 20.22
CA ASP A 55 24.43 -23.73 20.29
C ASP A 55 23.64 -24.05 19.02
N GLY A 56 23.71 -23.17 17.99
CA GLY A 56 22.98 -23.31 16.74
C GLY A 56 21.53 -22.79 16.78
N THR A 57 21.10 -22.15 17.88
CA THR A 57 19.77 -21.52 17.95
C THR A 57 19.71 -20.31 17.04
N GLU A 58 18.67 -20.24 16.22
CA GLU A 58 18.43 -19.15 15.29
C GLU A 58 17.37 -18.20 15.84
N GLU A 59 17.68 -16.91 15.87
CA GLU A 59 16.77 -15.86 16.31
C GLU A 59 16.65 -14.78 15.23
N ARG A 60 15.44 -14.54 14.72
CA ARG A 60 15.18 -13.45 13.80
C ARG A 60 15.12 -12.12 14.55
N SER A 61 15.87 -11.13 14.08
CA SER A 61 16.02 -9.82 14.72
C SER A 61 15.69 -8.71 13.74
N TYR A 62 14.99 -7.70 14.23
CA TYR A 62 14.54 -6.50 13.50
C TYR A 62 15.14 -5.25 14.18
N PRO A 63 16.34 -4.78 13.76
CA PRO A 63 17.08 -3.72 14.46
C PRO A 63 16.31 -2.40 14.57
N TYR A 64 15.41 -2.12 13.63
CA TYR A 64 14.59 -0.91 13.63
C TYR A 64 13.21 -1.09 14.32
N SER A 65 12.94 -2.28 14.88
CA SER A 65 11.72 -2.57 15.65
C SER A 65 10.45 -2.05 14.94
N ASN A 66 9.63 -1.25 15.63
CA ASN A 66 8.35 -0.73 15.16
C ASN A 66 8.41 0.10 13.87
N ILE A 67 9.55 0.75 13.59
CA ILE A 67 9.68 1.70 12.47
C ILE A 67 9.38 1.04 11.12
N PHE A 68 9.78 -0.22 10.96
CA PHE A 68 9.58 -0.99 9.74
C PHE A 68 8.56 -2.13 9.86
N ALA A 69 7.87 -2.24 11.01
CA ALA A 69 7.04 -3.40 11.35
C ALA A 69 6.05 -3.81 10.24
N HIS A 70 5.33 -2.86 9.65
CA HIS A 70 4.31 -3.19 8.66
C HIS A 70 4.87 -3.49 7.27
N VAL A 71 5.99 -2.87 6.89
CA VAL A 71 6.56 -3.04 5.55
C VAL A 71 7.54 -4.20 5.47
N VAL A 72 8.40 -4.37 6.47
CA VAL A 72 9.28 -5.54 6.58
C VAL A 72 8.49 -6.76 7.06
N GLY A 73 7.63 -6.57 8.04
CA GLY A 73 6.80 -7.62 8.57
C GLY A 73 7.48 -8.43 9.67
N TYR A 74 7.05 -9.68 9.80
CA TYR A 74 7.53 -10.67 10.75
C TYR A 74 7.52 -12.06 10.10
N ASP A 75 8.27 -13.02 10.67
CA ASP A 75 8.41 -14.39 10.16
C ASP A 75 7.79 -15.47 11.07
N SER A 76 7.35 -15.12 12.27
CA SER A 76 6.72 -16.03 13.25
C SER A 76 5.20 -15.80 13.37
N ASN A 77 4.44 -16.82 13.78
CA ASN A 77 2.97 -16.82 13.79
C ASN A 77 2.32 -16.51 12.43
N GLY A 78 2.90 -17.01 11.37
CA GLY A 78 2.66 -16.64 9.99
C GLY A 78 3.79 -15.77 9.45
N LYS A 79 3.53 -15.04 8.38
CA LYS A 79 4.50 -14.09 7.79
C LYS A 79 3.74 -12.90 7.22
N SER A 80 4.36 -11.73 7.25
CA SER A 80 3.79 -10.52 6.65
C SER A 80 4.86 -9.67 5.97
N GLY A 81 4.46 -8.65 5.19
CA GLY A 81 5.38 -7.73 4.54
C GLY A 81 6.43 -8.40 3.66
N ILE A 82 7.63 -7.83 3.59
CA ILE A 82 8.76 -8.37 2.80
C ILE A 82 9.16 -9.77 3.29
N GLU A 83 9.03 -10.08 4.58
CA GLU A 83 9.27 -11.43 5.12
C GLU A 83 8.39 -12.49 4.43
N SER A 84 7.15 -12.15 4.10
CA SER A 84 6.24 -13.02 3.35
C SER A 84 6.52 -13.00 1.84
N GLU A 85 6.68 -11.80 1.27
CA GLU A 85 6.81 -11.61 -0.18
C GLU A 85 8.12 -12.18 -0.74
N ALA A 86 9.20 -12.07 0.03
CA ALA A 86 10.53 -12.55 -0.34
C ALA A 86 10.92 -13.87 0.36
N ASN A 87 9.93 -14.60 0.93
CA ASN A 87 10.21 -15.79 1.73
C ASN A 87 11.05 -16.84 0.98
N PHE A 88 10.78 -17.04 -0.30
CA PHE A 88 11.53 -18.00 -1.12
C PHE A 88 12.99 -17.55 -1.29
N GLN A 89 13.24 -16.28 -1.60
CA GLN A 89 14.59 -15.75 -1.75
C GLN A 89 15.37 -15.82 -0.43
N LEU A 90 14.74 -15.45 0.68
CA LEU A 90 15.34 -15.50 2.01
C LEU A 90 15.69 -16.92 2.47
N LEU A 91 15.06 -17.96 1.91
CA LEU A 91 15.32 -19.37 2.18
C LEU A 91 16.07 -20.08 1.03
N SER A 92 16.44 -19.36 -0.04
CA SER A 92 17.28 -19.85 -1.11
C SER A 92 18.73 -19.45 -0.85
N SER A 93 19.68 -20.32 -1.14
CA SER A 93 21.11 -20.01 -0.99
C SER A 93 21.81 -20.13 -2.34
N HIS A 94 22.36 -19.02 -2.81
CA HIS A 94 23.24 -18.96 -3.98
C HIS A 94 24.71 -18.81 -3.57
N GLU A 95 25.07 -19.30 -2.38
CA GLU A 95 26.46 -19.36 -1.96
C GLU A 95 27.32 -20.11 -2.95
N PHE A 96 28.60 -19.73 -3.02
CA PHE A 96 29.56 -20.41 -3.88
C PHE A 96 29.62 -21.92 -3.56
N PHE A 97 29.53 -22.76 -4.59
CA PHE A 97 29.38 -24.21 -4.50
C PHE A 97 30.40 -24.88 -3.51
N LEU A 98 31.65 -24.41 -3.44
CA LEU A 98 32.63 -24.94 -2.49
C LEU A 98 32.28 -24.62 -1.03
N ASN A 99 31.62 -23.50 -0.77
CA ASN A 99 31.12 -23.16 0.57
C ASN A 99 29.97 -24.08 0.97
N GLN A 100 29.06 -24.36 0.04
CA GLN A 100 27.92 -25.28 0.28
C GLN A 100 28.47 -26.68 0.65
N ILE A 101 29.45 -27.21 -0.11
CA ILE A 101 30.09 -28.50 0.22
C ILE A 101 30.76 -28.45 1.59
N ARG A 102 31.50 -27.38 1.89
CA ARG A 102 32.14 -27.24 3.20
C ARG A 102 31.15 -27.22 4.32
N ASN A 103 30.06 -26.45 4.18
CA ASN A 103 28.98 -26.32 5.18
C ASN A 103 28.32 -27.68 5.41
N GLU A 104 28.06 -28.45 4.33
CA GLU A 104 27.51 -29.81 4.42
C GLU A 104 28.45 -30.77 5.19
N PHE A 105 29.75 -30.70 4.93
CA PHE A 105 30.75 -31.48 5.66
C PHE A 105 30.87 -31.08 7.13
N MET A 106 30.69 -29.80 7.44
CA MET A 106 30.74 -29.26 8.82
C MET A 106 29.43 -29.40 9.56
N GLY A 107 28.34 -29.84 8.90
CA GLY A 107 27.00 -29.92 9.48
C GLY A 107 26.41 -28.54 9.80
N THR A 108 26.88 -27.48 9.11
CA THR A 108 26.35 -26.12 9.25
C THR A 108 25.37 -25.79 8.14
N LYS A 109 24.36 -24.99 8.42
CA LYS A 109 23.38 -24.51 7.41
C LYS A 109 24.06 -23.51 6.46
N ASN A 110 23.58 -23.48 5.22
CA ASN A 110 23.92 -22.39 4.30
C ASN A 110 23.16 -21.12 4.68
N THR A 111 23.67 -19.95 4.28
CA THR A 111 22.96 -18.68 4.48
C THR A 111 22.06 -18.39 3.30
N GLY A 112 20.84 -17.96 3.55
CA GLY A 112 19.89 -17.53 2.54
C GLY A 112 20.30 -16.21 1.88
N ASP A 113 19.75 -15.94 0.71
CA ASP A 113 20.07 -14.74 -0.05
C ASP A 113 19.61 -13.47 0.66
N THR A 114 20.39 -12.41 0.50
CA THR A 114 20.02 -11.08 0.99
C THR A 114 19.05 -10.41 0.02
N VAL A 115 17.93 -9.92 0.56
CA VAL A 115 16.94 -9.16 -0.17
C VAL A 115 17.17 -7.67 0.02
N VAL A 116 17.46 -6.97 -1.07
CA VAL A 116 17.64 -5.50 -1.07
C VAL A 116 16.30 -4.86 -1.42
N SER A 117 15.74 -4.11 -0.49
CA SER A 117 14.49 -3.38 -0.69
C SER A 117 14.74 -2.00 -1.33
N THR A 118 13.66 -1.33 -1.75
CA THR A 118 13.73 0.05 -2.22
C THR A 118 13.57 1.08 -1.09
N LEU A 119 13.39 0.62 0.14
CA LEU A 119 13.17 1.48 1.31
C LEU A 119 14.44 2.22 1.68
N SER A 120 14.31 3.49 2.02
CA SER A 120 15.38 4.29 2.64
C SER A 120 15.16 4.31 4.15
N ALA A 121 16.18 3.94 4.93
CA ALA A 121 16.10 3.91 6.38
C ALA A 121 15.89 5.31 6.97
N ASP A 122 16.57 6.30 6.42
CA ASP A 122 16.42 7.70 6.85
C ASP A 122 15.03 8.25 6.57
N LEU A 123 14.49 8.01 5.35
CA LEU A 123 13.17 8.51 4.97
C LEU A 123 12.05 7.81 5.76
N GLN A 124 12.17 6.50 5.96
CA GLN A 124 11.24 5.72 6.78
C GLN A 124 11.20 6.24 8.21
N THR A 125 12.37 6.44 8.83
CA THR A 125 12.49 6.97 10.19
C THR A 125 11.92 8.39 10.29
N THR A 126 12.20 9.23 9.31
CA THR A 126 11.64 10.59 9.24
C THR A 126 10.12 10.56 9.13
N ALA A 127 9.56 9.74 8.26
CA ALA A 127 8.12 9.58 8.07
C ALA A 127 7.44 9.03 9.33
N TYR A 128 8.08 8.04 9.99
CA TYR A 128 7.60 7.45 11.23
C TYR A 128 7.51 8.48 12.36
N ASN A 129 8.57 9.29 12.53
CA ASN A 129 8.62 10.35 13.54
C ASN A 129 7.64 11.50 13.22
N ALA A 130 7.49 11.88 11.96
CA ALA A 130 6.55 12.92 11.53
C ALA A 130 5.08 12.52 11.76
N LEU A 131 4.75 11.23 11.61
CA LEU A 131 3.41 10.73 11.92
C LEU A 131 3.12 10.80 13.43
N GLY A 132 4.15 10.67 14.28
CA GLY A 132 4.02 10.73 15.75
C GLY A 132 3.04 9.68 16.26
N ASP A 133 2.15 10.06 17.18
CA ASP A 133 1.14 9.17 17.76
C ASP A 133 -0.18 9.14 17.00
N ARG A 134 -0.21 9.76 15.81
CA ARG A 134 -1.44 9.81 15.02
C ARG A 134 -1.72 8.45 14.38
N ARG A 135 -2.98 8.03 14.42
CA ARG A 135 -3.46 6.88 13.66
C ARG A 135 -3.51 7.22 12.18
N GLY A 136 -2.80 6.48 11.35
CA GLY A 136 -2.76 6.73 9.92
C GLY A 136 -1.62 6.01 9.21
N ALA A 137 -1.32 6.47 8.00
CA ALA A 137 -0.22 5.95 7.20
C ALA A 137 0.51 7.07 6.47
N VAL A 138 1.80 6.85 6.17
CA VAL A 138 2.61 7.67 5.28
C VAL A 138 3.20 6.76 4.22
N VAL A 139 3.11 7.15 2.95
CA VAL A 139 3.75 6.45 1.83
C VAL A 139 4.54 7.47 1.01
N ALA A 140 5.82 7.19 0.79
CA ALA A 140 6.68 7.96 -0.10
C ALA A 140 7.05 7.12 -1.32
N LEU A 141 6.80 7.66 -2.50
CA LEU A 141 7.01 6.99 -3.78
C LEU A 141 7.96 7.82 -4.65
N GLU A 142 8.79 7.15 -5.44
CA GLU A 142 9.53 7.75 -6.53
C GLU A 142 8.67 7.71 -7.81
N PRO A 143 8.13 8.84 -8.30
CA PRO A 143 7.15 8.82 -9.39
C PRO A 143 7.69 8.24 -10.70
N SER A 144 8.99 8.40 -10.97
CA SER A 144 9.64 7.96 -12.20
C SER A 144 9.78 6.45 -12.31
N THR A 145 9.83 5.72 -11.20
CA THR A 145 10.08 4.28 -11.15
C THR A 145 8.97 3.49 -10.47
N GLY A 146 8.13 4.17 -9.65
CA GLY A 146 7.14 3.53 -8.80
C GLY A 146 7.73 2.89 -7.53
N LYS A 147 9.03 3.08 -7.25
CA LYS A 147 9.65 2.55 -6.03
C LYS A 147 8.99 3.13 -4.79
N ILE A 148 8.70 2.27 -3.82
CA ILE A 148 8.28 2.66 -2.49
C ILE A 148 9.54 2.93 -1.66
N LEU A 149 9.73 4.19 -1.28
CA LEU A 149 10.90 4.65 -0.52
C LEU A 149 10.66 4.62 0.98
N ALA A 150 9.40 4.83 1.41
CA ALA A 150 8.96 4.66 2.78
C ALA A 150 7.48 4.25 2.83
N MET A 151 7.13 3.42 3.82
CA MET A 151 5.76 3.00 4.09
C MET A 151 5.57 2.81 5.59
N VAL A 152 4.87 3.74 6.23
CA VAL A 152 4.58 3.75 7.67
C VAL A 152 3.10 3.52 7.88
N SER A 153 2.76 2.74 8.90
CA SER A 153 1.39 2.56 9.37
C SER A 153 1.37 2.60 10.91
N LYS A 154 0.40 3.32 11.50
CA LYS A 154 0.20 3.41 12.95
C LYS A 154 -1.28 3.30 13.32
N PRO A 155 -1.59 2.70 14.49
CA PRO A 155 -0.71 2.04 15.48
C PRO A 155 0.07 0.86 14.89
N ASP A 156 1.20 0.57 15.50
CA ASP A 156 2.15 -0.45 15.08
C ASP A 156 2.37 -1.52 16.16
N PHE A 157 3.34 -2.38 15.94
CA PHE A 157 3.77 -3.45 16.83
C PHE A 157 5.29 -3.64 16.74
N ASP A 158 5.89 -4.31 17.72
CA ASP A 158 7.29 -4.72 17.62
C ASP A 158 7.39 -6.13 17.02
N PRO A 159 8.01 -6.30 15.84
CA PRO A 159 8.18 -7.62 15.25
C PRO A 159 9.09 -8.54 16.08
N ASN A 160 9.98 -7.99 16.93
CA ASN A 160 10.82 -8.80 17.82
C ASN A 160 10.02 -9.47 18.95
N THR A 161 8.87 -8.92 19.34
CA THR A 161 8.02 -9.48 20.39
C THR A 161 6.73 -10.11 19.87
N ILE A 162 6.60 -10.23 18.54
CA ILE A 162 5.35 -10.67 17.89
C ILE A 162 4.84 -12.02 18.44
N SER A 163 5.74 -12.96 18.76
CA SER A 163 5.35 -14.29 19.26
C SER A 163 4.74 -14.23 20.65
N SER A 164 5.26 -13.39 21.54
CA SER A 164 4.71 -13.21 22.89
C SER A 164 3.42 -12.39 22.88
N ASP A 165 3.35 -11.39 22.01
CA ASP A 165 2.27 -10.42 21.98
C ASP A 165 1.10 -10.84 21.05
N TRP A 166 1.25 -11.97 20.34
CA TRP A 166 0.33 -12.43 19.30
C TRP A 166 -1.13 -12.41 19.74
N ASN A 167 -1.44 -13.05 20.87
CA ASN A 167 -2.82 -13.13 21.34
C ASN A 167 -3.43 -11.77 21.70
N THR A 168 -2.60 -10.83 22.16
CA THR A 168 -3.02 -9.45 22.44
C THR A 168 -3.27 -8.71 21.12
N LEU A 169 -2.37 -8.84 20.16
CA LEU A 169 -2.43 -8.12 18.89
C LEU A 169 -3.59 -8.58 17.99
N ILE A 170 -3.89 -9.89 17.92
CA ILE A 170 -5.00 -10.40 17.09
C ILE A 170 -6.37 -10.05 17.66
N ASN A 171 -6.47 -9.82 18.98
CA ASN A 171 -7.71 -9.44 19.67
C ASN A 171 -7.84 -7.92 19.90
N ASP A 172 -6.87 -7.13 19.44
CA ASP A 172 -6.91 -5.65 19.56
C ASP A 172 -7.81 -5.03 18.49
N GLU A 173 -9.11 -5.08 18.72
CA GLU A 173 -10.12 -4.46 17.84
C GLU A 173 -10.05 -2.92 17.89
N THR A 174 -9.54 -2.36 18.99
CA THR A 174 -9.49 -0.90 19.19
C THR A 174 -8.42 -0.25 18.31
N ASN A 175 -7.20 -0.77 18.33
CA ASN A 175 -6.07 -0.20 17.60
C ASN A 175 -5.86 -0.88 16.25
N SER A 176 -6.18 -2.18 16.15
CA SER A 176 -5.90 -2.99 14.97
C SER A 176 -4.43 -2.81 14.54
N SER A 177 -3.50 -3.04 15.47
CA SER A 177 -2.08 -2.73 15.31
C SER A 177 -1.41 -3.56 14.22
N LEU A 178 -1.92 -4.76 13.89
CA LEU A 178 -1.45 -5.59 12.78
C LEU A 178 -1.90 -5.09 11.40
N LEU A 179 -2.85 -4.16 11.33
CA LEU A 179 -3.37 -3.65 10.06
C LEU A 179 -2.38 -2.68 9.40
N ASN A 180 -1.83 -3.06 8.26
CA ASN A 180 -1.09 -2.11 7.41
C ASN A 180 -2.07 -1.13 6.76
N ARG A 181 -2.22 0.05 7.35
CA ARG A 181 -3.16 1.09 6.88
C ARG A 181 -2.78 1.69 5.54
N ALA A 182 -1.51 1.58 5.14
CA ALA A 182 -1.05 2.07 3.85
C ALA A 182 -1.60 1.23 2.68
N THR A 183 -1.72 -0.10 2.87
CA THR A 183 -2.13 -1.02 1.81
C THR A 183 -3.52 -1.61 2.03
N MET A 184 -3.96 -1.77 3.29
CA MET A 184 -5.23 -2.42 3.64
C MET A 184 -6.31 -1.44 4.10
N GLY A 185 -5.95 -0.19 4.44
CA GLY A 185 -6.89 0.85 4.85
C GLY A 185 -7.73 1.34 3.67
N GLN A 186 -9.03 1.54 3.91
CA GLN A 186 -9.94 2.18 2.97
C GLN A 186 -10.50 3.43 3.64
N TYR A 187 -10.26 4.57 3.02
CA TYR A 187 -10.63 5.88 3.56
C TYR A 187 -11.36 6.70 2.51
N PRO A 188 -12.40 7.47 2.89
CA PRO A 188 -12.97 8.45 2.00
C PRO A 188 -11.88 9.51 1.69
N PRO A 189 -11.61 9.79 0.40
CA PRO A 189 -10.48 10.65 0.01
C PRO A 189 -10.71 12.12 0.37
N GLY A 190 -11.97 12.55 0.56
CA GLY A 190 -12.30 13.95 0.76
C GLY A 190 -11.84 14.82 -0.41
N SER A 191 -11.45 16.05 -0.13
CA SER A 191 -11.08 17.05 -1.15
C SER A 191 -9.88 16.65 -2.01
N THR A 192 -9.09 15.63 -1.65
CA THR A 192 -8.04 15.11 -2.53
C THR A 192 -8.63 14.49 -3.80
N PHE A 193 -9.87 13.99 -3.75
CA PHE A 193 -10.56 13.46 -4.93
C PHE A 193 -10.88 14.54 -5.99
N LYS A 194 -10.86 15.81 -5.62
CA LYS A 194 -11.03 16.92 -6.57
C LYS A 194 -9.95 16.94 -7.66
N ILE A 195 -8.79 16.33 -7.40
CA ILE A 195 -7.76 16.09 -8.42
C ILE A 195 -8.30 15.16 -9.51
N VAL A 196 -9.00 14.10 -9.13
CA VAL A 196 -9.61 13.15 -10.07
C VAL A 196 -10.74 13.83 -10.85
N THR A 197 -11.57 14.61 -10.17
CA THR A 197 -12.65 15.40 -10.79
C THR A 197 -12.09 16.43 -11.76
N ALA A 198 -11.02 17.13 -11.39
CA ALA A 198 -10.30 18.09 -12.26
C ALA A 198 -9.73 17.40 -13.51
N LEU A 199 -9.07 16.25 -13.34
CA LEU A 199 -8.55 15.47 -14.46
C LEU A 199 -9.69 15.00 -15.40
N SER A 200 -10.81 14.57 -14.83
CA SER A 200 -11.99 14.18 -15.60
C SER A 200 -12.55 15.36 -16.39
N TYR A 201 -12.62 16.56 -15.78
CA TYR A 201 -13.03 17.78 -16.46
C TYR A 201 -12.09 18.12 -17.62
N PHE A 202 -10.78 18.12 -17.38
CA PHE A 202 -9.80 18.40 -18.43
C PHE A 202 -9.90 17.41 -19.61
N ARG A 203 -10.08 16.13 -19.31
CA ARG A 203 -10.26 15.10 -20.35
C ARG A 203 -11.53 15.30 -21.19
N SER A 204 -12.58 15.81 -20.56
CA SER A 204 -13.87 16.07 -21.21
C SER A 204 -13.87 17.36 -22.04
N LYS A 205 -13.24 18.42 -21.54
CA LYS A 205 -13.29 19.78 -22.13
C LYS A 205 -12.04 20.19 -22.88
N GLY A 206 -10.90 19.53 -22.64
CA GLY A 206 -9.60 19.86 -23.22
C GLY A 206 -8.91 21.08 -22.60
N SER A 207 -9.60 21.83 -21.74
CA SER A 207 -9.13 23.06 -21.09
C SER A 207 -9.87 23.33 -19.81
N PHE A 208 -9.25 24.05 -18.89
CA PHE A 208 -9.91 24.66 -17.71
C PHE A 208 -10.48 26.05 -18.00
N ASN A 209 -10.12 26.64 -19.13
CA ASN A 209 -10.58 27.99 -19.49
C ASN A 209 -12.09 27.99 -19.78
N GLY A 210 -12.74 29.09 -19.40
CA GLY A 210 -14.17 29.28 -19.63
C GLY A 210 -15.08 28.70 -18.54
N PHE A 211 -14.52 27.99 -17.54
CA PHE A 211 -15.28 27.66 -16.34
C PHE A 211 -15.45 28.89 -15.46
N SER A 212 -16.66 29.13 -15.01
CA SER A 212 -17.00 30.15 -14.02
C SER A 212 -18.16 29.66 -13.16
N PHE A 213 -18.05 29.85 -11.87
CA PHE A 213 -19.07 29.47 -10.88
C PHE A 213 -19.18 30.55 -9.81
N ASP A 214 -20.42 30.98 -9.50
CA ASP A 214 -20.70 31.92 -8.42
C ASP A 214 -21.05 31.15 -7.15
N CYS A 215 -20.11 31.03 -6.23
CA CYS A 215 -20.26 30.25 -4.99
C CYS A 215 -20.94 31.10 -3.89
N GLN A 216 -22.15 30.73 -3.52
CA GLN A 216 -22.91 31.33 -2.43
C GLN A 216 -22.81 30.52 -1.11
N GLY A 217 -21.74 29.67 -0.96
CA GLY A 217 -21.51 28.86 0.23
C GLY A 217 -22.27 27.53 0.24
N ASN A 218 -23.29 27.37 -0.59
CA ASN A 218 -23.99 26.11 -0.80
C ASN A 218 -24.52 25.98 -2.24
N ILE A 219 -24.83 24.74 -2.63
CA ILE A 219 -25.50 24.41 -3.88
C ILE A 219 -26.50 23.28 -3.63
N THR A 220 -27.72 23.44 -4.13
CA THR A 220 -28.79 22.44 -3.99
C THR A 220 -29.24 21.95 -5.36
N LYS A 221 -29.22 20.64 -5.58
CA LYS A 221 -29.78 19.98 -6.77
C LYS A 221 -30.54 18.74 -6.35
N GLU A 222 -31.69 18.52 -6.96
CA GLU A 222 -32.58 17.38 -6.66
C GLU A 222 -32.85 17.20 -5.14
N GLY A 223 -32.99 18.30 -4.40
CA GLY A 223 -33.25 18.27 -2.96
C GLY A 223 -32.03 17.94 -2.09
N HIS A 224 -30.88 17.76 -2.68
CA HIS A 224 -29.61 17.52 -1.96
C HIS A 224 -28.73 18.75 -1.97
N THR A 225 -28.21 19.12 -0.78
CA THR A 225 -27.38 20.32 -0.61
C THR A 225 -25.96 19.94 -0.26
N ILE A 226 -25.00 20.50 -1.01
CA ILE A 226 -23.58 20.51 -0.69
C ILE A 226 -23.21 21.89 -0.18
N GLN A 227 -22.43 21.94 0.91
CA GLN A 227 -21.91 23.18 1.49
C GLN A 227 -20.39 23.24 1.39
N CYS A 228 -19.87 24.45 1.20
CA CYS A 228 -18.47 24.74 1.45
C CYS A 228 -18.16 24.64 2.96
N TYR A 229 -16.89 24.54 3.31
CA TYR A 229 -16.46 24.43 4.71
C TYR A 229 -17.03 25.61 5.52
N ASN A 230 -17.72 25.32 6.60
CA ASN A 230 -18.41 26.31 7.43
C ASN A 230 -19.38 27.27 6.67
N GLY A 231 -19.83 26.90 5.48
CA GLY A 231 -20.71 27.75 4.67
C GLY A 231 -20.01 28.94 4.01
N GLU A 232 -18.68 28.89 3.84
CA GLU A 232 -17.88 29.96 3.26
C GLU A 232 -18.34 30.30 1.84
N VAL A 233 -18.53 31.61 1.58
CA VAL A 233 -18.93 32.16 0.29
C VAL A 233 -17.68 32.60 -0.45
N HIS A 234 -17.34 31.91 -1.56
CA HIS A 234 -16.15 32.24 -2.34
C HIS A 234 -16.43 33.29 -3.45
N GLY A 235 -17.70 33.56 -3.75
CA GLY A 235 -18.10 34.44 -4.84
C GLY A 235 -17.83 33.84 -6.21
N THR A 236 -17.55 34.69 -7.20
CA THR A 236 -17.29 34.26 -8.58
C THR A 236 -15.86 33.70 -8.70
N GLU A 237 -15.76 32.42 -9.02
CA GLU A 237 -14.51 31.68 -9.17
C GLU A 237 -14.36 31.17 -10.61
N ASP A 238 -13.13 31.22 -11.12
CA ASP A 238 -12.70 30.38 -12.24
C ASP A 238 -12.29 28.99 -11.76
N PHE A 239 -11.86 28.11 -12.67
CA PHE A 239 -11.47 26.75 -12.28
C PHE A 239 -10.27 26.73 -11.31
N TYR A 240 -9.28 27.62 -11.51
CA TYR A 240 -8.08 27.63 -10.70
C TYR A 240 -8.34 28.15 -9.28
N SER A 241 -9.12 29.23 -9.16
CA SER A 241 -9.54 29.74 -7.86
C SER A 241 -10.42 28.75 -7.11
N ALA A 242 -11.37 28.10 -7.79
CA ALA A 242 -12.23 27.06 -7.18
C ALA A 242 -11.44 25.84 -6.71
N PHE A 243 -10.37 25.45 -7.43
CA PHE A 243 -9.46 24.38 -7.00
C PHE A 243 -8.61 24.82 -5.80
N ALA A 244 -8.04 26.02 -5.84
CA ALA A 244 -7.20 26.57 -4.79
C ALA A 244 -7.94 26.79 -3.47
N SER A 245 -9.20 27.32 -3.53
CA SER A 245 -10.09 27.49 -2.36
C SER A 245 -10.69 26.17 -1.89
N SER A 246 -10.52 25.10 -2.67
CA SER A 246 -11.19 23.80 -2.43
C SER A 246 -12.72 23.93 -2.37
N CYS A 247 -13.32 24.74 -3.24
CA CYS A 247 -14.75 25.03 -3.27
C CYS A 247 -15.58 23.76 -3.51
N ASN A 248 -16.35 23.34 -2.52
CA ASN A 248 -17.19 22.15 -2.65
C ASN A 248 -18.33 22.38 -3.64
N CYS A 249 -18.91 23.58 -3.66
CA CYS A 249 -20.03 23.91 -4.52
C CYS A 249 -19.63 23.87 -6.00
N ALA A 250 -18.48 24.46 -6.36
CA ALA A 250 -17.96 24.45 -7.71
C ALA A 250 -17.62 23.02 -8.18
N PHE A 251 -17.00 22.21 -7.32
CA PHE A 251 -16.67 20.82 -7.69
C PHE A 251 -17.88 19.88 -7.72
N ALA A 252 -18.91 20.13 -6.91
CA ALA A 252 -20.20 19.46 -7.04
C ALA A 252 -20.88 19.79 -8.38
N GLU A 253 -20.84 21.06 -8.82
CA GLU A 253 -21.32 21.49 -10.13
C GLU A 253 -20.57 20.79 -11.27
N ILE A 254 -19.21 20.84 -11.24
CA ILE A 254 -18.34 20.14 -12.19
C ILE A 254 -18.69 18.65 -12.27
N GLY A 255 -18.84 18.00 -11.12
CA GLY A 255 -19.22 16.58 -11.07
C GLY A 255 -20.57 16.30 -11.75
N THR A 256 -21.55 17.18 -11.52
CA THR A 256 -22.87 17.08 -12.15
C THR A 256 -22.80 17.26 -13.67
N GLU A 257 -21.98 18.20 -14.15
CA GLU A 257 -21.76 18.42 -15.59
C GLU A 257 -21.07 17.23 -16.26
N LEU A 258 -20.09 16.61 -15.59
CA LEU A 258 -19.35 15.44 -16.10
C LEU A 258 -20.20 14.17 -16.11
N GLY A 259 -21.02 13.97 -15.09
CA GLY A 259 -21.77 12.75 -14.87
C GLY A 259 -20.94 11.58 -14.32
N GLY A 260 -21.63 10.57 -13.80
CA GLY A 260 -21.00 9.43 -13.13
C GLY A 260 -20.12 8.58 -14.04
N ALA A 261 -20.45 8.45 -15.32
CA ALA A 261 -19.70 7.66 -16.28
C ALA A 261 -18.29 8.24 -16.56
N ALA A 262 -18.16 9.56 -16.68
CA ALA A 262 -16.87 10.21 -16.93
C ALA A 262 -15.96 10.14 -15.69
N LEU A 263 -16.52 10.32 -14.51
CA LEU A 263 -15.83 10.17 -13.23
C LEU A 263 -15.36 8.72 -13.03
N LEU A 264 -16.21 7.73 -13.30
CA LEU A 264 -15.87 6.31 -13.22
C LEU A 264 -14.69 5.99 -14.15
N LYS A 265 -14.79 6.39 -15.42
CA LYS A 265 -13.72 6.12 -16.38
C LYS A 265 -12.38 6.70 -15.95
N THR A 266 -12.37 7.95 -15.47
CA THR A 266 -11.14 8.60 -14.99
C THR A 266 -10.59 7.91 -13.75
N SER A 267 -11.46 7.52 -12.81
CA SER A 267 -11.07 6.80 -11.61
C SER A 267 -10.46 5.43 -11.93
N GLU A 268 -11.05 4.67 -12.87
CA GLU A 268 -10.52 3.36 -13.30
C GLU A 268 -9.17 3.49 -14.01
N ASP A 269 -8.96 4.56 -14.79
CA ASP A 269 -7.66 4.84 -15.41
C ASP A 269 -6.59 5.19 -14.36
N LEU A 270 -6.99 5.67 -13.18
CA LEU A 270 -6.15 5.87 -11.99
C LEU A 270 -6.15 4.66 -11.04
N LEU A 271 -6.49 3.49 -11.54
CA LEU A 271 -6.47 2.19 -10.87
C LEU A 271 -7.50 1.99 -9.76
N PHE A 272 -8.50 2.86 -9.62
CA PHE A 272 -9.66 2.55 -8.77
C PHE A 272 -10.34 1.28 -9.32
N ASN A 273 -10.92 0.46 -8.45
CA ASN A 273 -11.56 -0.82 -8.79
C ASN A 273 -10.65 -1.85 -9.48
N ARG A 274 -9.35 -1.60 -9.63
CA ARG A 274 -8.41 -2.48 -10.32
C ARG A 274 -7.46 -3.18 -9.36
N LYS A 275 -6.87 -4.30 -9.82
CA LYS A 275 -5.79 -4.95 -9.10
C LYS A 275 -4.51 -4.11 -9.25
N LEU A 276 -3.80 -3.94 -8.14
CA LEU A 276 -2.47 -3.34 -8.11
C LEU A 276 -1.39 -4.44 -8.15
N PRO A 277 -0.17 -4.15 -8.59
CA PRO A 277 0.95 -5.08 -8.55
C PRO A 277 1.55 -5.18 -7.12
N LEU A 278 0.69 -5.44 -6.14
CA LEU A 278 1.03 -5.61 -4.73
C LEU A 278 0.40 -6.93 -4.26
N THR A 279 1.03 -7.60 -3.32
CA THR A 279 0.58 -8.91 -2.81
C THR A 279 -0.41 -8.76 -1.66
N SER A 280 -0.14 -7.86 -0.73
CA SER A 280 -0.94 -7.67 0.49
C SER A 280 -1.59 -6.30 0.50
N TYR A 281 -2.70 -6.14 -0.22
CA TYR A 281 -3.44 -4.88 -0.27
C TYR A 281 -4.95 -5.11 -0.38
N ARG A 282 -5.72 -4.09 -0.04
CA ARG A 282 -7.15 -4.04 -0.27
C ARG A 282 -7.47 -3.15 -1.46
N LYS A 283 -8.20 -3.71 -2.42
CA LYS A 283 -8.61 -2.99 -3.62
C LYS A 283 -9.52 -1.81 -3.24
N SER A 284 -9.24 -0.62 -3.80
CA SER A 284 -10.13 0.55 -3.64
C SER A 284 -11.51 0.29 -4.25
N SER A 285 -12.52 1.00 -3.75
CA SER A 285 -13.90 0.91 -4.23
C SER A 285 -14.35 2.27 -4.74
N PHE A 286 -14.87 2.26 -5.96
CA PHE A 286 -15.53 3.41 -6.58
C PHE A 286 -16.82 2.94 -7.23
N THR A 287 -17.96 3.48 -6.83
CA THR A 287 -19.29 2.90 -7.13
C THR A 287 -20.12 3.70 -8.12
N LEU A 288 -19.72 4.93 -8.49
CA LEU A 288 -20.44 5.69 -9.52
C LEU A 288 -20.50 4.97 -10.86
N ASN A 289 -21.60 5.16 -11.56
CA ASN A 289 -21.81 4.68 -12.92
C ASN A 289 -22.71 5.66 -13.72
N GLY A 290 -23.02 5.34 -14.96
CA GLY A 290 -23.80 6.21 -15.84
C GLY A 290 -25.24 6.42 -15.41
N SER A 291 -25.79 5.61 -14.50
CA SER A 291 -27.15 5.73 -13.95
C SER A 291 -27.20 6.32 -12.54
N SER A 292 -26.07 6.74 -11.99
CA SER A 292 -26.00 7.35 -10.66
C SER A 292 -26.75 8.68 -10.62
N GLY A 293 -27.55 8.91 -9.57
CA GLY A 293 -28.31 10.14 -9.37
C GLY A 293 -27.41 11.33 -9.03
N ILE A 294 -27.93 12.54 -9.28
CA ILE A 294 -27.23 13.81 -9.05
C ILE A 294 -26.67 13.94 -7.61
N PRO A 295 -27.43 13.62 -6.54
CA PRO A 295 -26.91 13.72 -5.18
C PRO A 295 -25.62 12.92 -4.95
N LEU A 296 -25.57 11.68 -5.45
CA LEU A 296 -24.39 10.82 -5.29
C LEU A 296 -23.21 11.34 -6.12
N ILE A 297 -23.47 11.84 -7.33
CA ILE A 297 -22.43 12.45 -8.18
C ILE A 297 -21.82 13.67 -7.50
N MET A 298 -22.64 14.57 -6.94
CA MET A 298 -22.18 15.77 -6.23
C MET A 298 -21.26 15.41 -5.04
N GLN A 299 -21.67 14.44 -4.21
CA GLN A 299 -20.88 13.97 -3.07
C GLN A 299 -19.57 13.35 -3.51
N THR A 300 -19.63 12.45 -4.49
CA THR A 300 -18.44 11.75 -4.96
C THR A 300 -17.43 12.69 -5.63
N ALA A 301 -17.90 13.71 -6.38
CA ALA A 301 -17.01 14.67 -7.02
C ALA A 301 -16.15 15.48 -6.03
N ILE A 302 -16.58 15.58 -4.77
CA ILE A 302 -15.83 16.20 -3.66
C ILE A 302 -15.19 15.17 -2.72
N GLY A 303 -15.23 13.87 -3.07
CA GLY A 303 -14.64 12.78 -2.31
C GLY A 303 -15.39 12.34 -1.06
N GLN A 304 -16.72 12.56 -1.04
CA GLN A 304 -17.62 12.19 0.04
C GLN A 304 -18.72 11.27 -0.54
N GLY A 305 -18.43 10.01 -0.73
CA GLY A 305 -19.41 9.09 -1.29
C GLY A 305 -19.08 7.63 -1.04
#